data_6022005f203ec2908cfb28076b2f0321
#
_entry.id   6022005f203ec2908cfb28076b2f0321
#
_cell.length_a   1.000
_cell.length_b   1.000
_cell.length_c   1.000
_cell.angle_alpha   90.00
_cell.angle_beta   90.00
_cell.angle_gamma   90.00
#
_symmetry.space_group_name_H-M   'P 1'
#
loop_
_entity.id
_entity.type
_entity.pdbx_description
1 polymer ?
#
loop_
_entity_poly.entity_id
_entity_poly.type
_entity_poly.pdbx_seq_one_letter_code
_entity_poly.pdbx_strand_id
1 'polypeptide(L)'
;VTTTTVRQVIETPRRPDRTAPRETRLRALDGLRLVAALMVAAYHYGGRGGEVTTAWGSSPKDQFPTLSGYFAYGCLGVQVFFVISGFVICMSGWGRPLKSFFASRASRLLPAYWVAVVLVTAVFALPMVAFKAVAPSDALVNMTMLQQPLGVDRVLGVCWTLWAEVRFYALFALCVVLPGASRRRVIMFCAGWTLAAAIAQASREPLLDIVLMPEYASFFIGGVGLYLVHRDRRDVYAWGIVAVSFLIGQHYAVRSLWNAADPNAFAHRTTLGIVLVVAFGFLAVTAIALGWLNWANWRWLTVAGALTYPFYLVHEHLGWVVIHGLHIGLGLPSAETFALTVTSMLLLAWLMNRYVEKPLTPKLRSALAKAR
;
A
#
# COMPACT_ATOMS: atom_id res chain seq x y z
N VAL A 1 -52.82 -53.69 -2.25
CA VAL A 1 -52.24 -52.46 -1.61
C VAL A 1 -50.74 -52.65 -1.61
N THR A 2 -50.03 -51.95 -2.55
CA THR A 2 -48.59 -52.06 -2.73
C THR A 2 -47.93 -50.83 -2.06
N THR A 3 -47.23 -51.06 -0.96
CA THR A 3 -46.56 -50.02 -0.20
C THR A 3 -45.16 -49.72 -0.82
N THR A 4 -45.05 -48.61 -1.48
CA THR A 4 -43.78 -48.18 -2.06
C THR A 4 -42.95 -47.45 -0.97
N THR A 5 -41.86 -48.08 -0.51
CA THR A 5 -40.92 -47.48 0.46
C THR A 5 -39.97 -46.53 -0.27
N VAL A 6 -40.11 -45.24 -0.03
CA VAL A 6 -39.18 -44.20 -0.52
C VAL A 6 -37.90 -44.25 0.32
N ARG A 7 -36.81 -44.73 -0.25
CA ARG A 7 -35.45 -44.61 0.34
C ARG A 7 -34.97 -43.17 0.25
N GLN A 8 -34.93 -42.45 1.37
CA GLN A 8 -34.21 -41.19 1.48
C GLN A 8 -32.69 -41.44 1.30
N VAL A 9 -32.16 -40.93 0.21
CA VAL A 9 -30.71 -40.86 -0.01
C VAL A 9 -30.17 -39.76 0.89
N ILE A 10 -29.52 -40.14 1.97
CA ILE A 10 -28.76 -39.19 2.83
C ILE A 10 -27.52 -38.76 2.03
N GLU A 11 -27.56 -37.58 1.44
CA GLU A 11 -26.36 -36.97 0.85
C GLU A 11 -25.34 -36.70 1.98
N THR A 12 -24.28 -37.48 2.01
CA THR A 12 -23.10 -37.19 2.84
C THR A 12 -22.49 -35.86 2.41
N PRO A 13 -22.17 -34.95 3.35
CA PRO A 13 -21.53 -33.68 3.01
C PRO A 13 -20.21 -33.96 2.27
N ARG A 14 -20.12 -33.50 1.02
CA ARG A 14 -18.88 -33.58 0.22
C ARG A 14 -17.73 -32.95 1.02
N ARG A 15 -16.72 -33.75 1.38
CA ARG A 15 -15.48 -33.27 1.92
C ARG A 15 -14.91 -32.22 0.94
N PRO A 16 -14.44 -31.05 1.42
CA PRO A 16 -13.82 -30.07 0.54
C PRO A 16 -12.68 -30.72 -0.22
N ASP A 17 -12.71 -30.58 -1.53
CA ASP A 17 -11.73 -31.14 -2.46
C ASP A 17 -10.33 -30.59 -2.09
N ARG A 18 -9.46 -31.46 -1.58
CA ARG A 18 -8.08 -31.16 -1.19
C ARG A 18 -7.15 -30.96 -2.39
N THR A 19 -7.66 -31.10 -3.61
CA THR A 19 -6.91 -31.01 -4.87
C THR A 19 -6.99 -29.64 -5.55
N ALA A 20 -7.71 -28.66 -4.98
CA ALA A 20 -7.62 -27.28 -5.48
C ALA A 20 -6.16 -26.83 -5.46
N PRO A 21 -5.56 -26.43 -6.60
CA PRO A 21 -4.17 -25.97 -6.63
C PRO A 21 -4.01 -24.85 -5.60
N ARG A 22 -3.09 -25.03 -4.64
CA ARG A 22 -2.68 -23.93 -3.77
C ARG A 22 -2.22 -22.82 -4.71
N GLU A 23 -2.93 -21.68 -4.72
CA GLU A 23 -2.50 -20.49 -5.47
C GLU A 23 -1.01 -20.26 -5.18
N THR A 24 -0.19 -20.42 -6.20
CA THR A 24 1.25 -20.23 -6.07
C THR A 24 1.49 -18.77 -5.68
N ARG A 25 2.13 -18.59 -4.53
CA ARG A 25 2.46 -17.24 -4.05
C ARG A 25 3.27 -16.50 -5.11
N LEU A 26 2.78 -15.37 -5.56
CA LEU A 26 3.44 -14.51 -6.55
C LEU A 26 4.60 -13.75 -5.87
N ARG A 27 5.77 -14.42 -5.71
CA ARG A 27 6.92 -13.86 -4.99
C ARG A 27 7.50 -12.62 -5.66
N ALA A 28 7.43 -12.54 -6.99
CA ALA A 28 7.82 -11.34 -7.72
C ALA A 28 7.04 -10.09 -7.26
N LEU A 29 5.75 -10.27 -6.90
CA LEU A 29 4.94 -9.18 -6.34
C LEU A 29 5.44 -8.71 -4.96
N ASP A 30 5.91 -9.65 -4.13
CA ASP A 30 6.55 -9.34 -2.84
C ASP A 30 7.83 -8.51 -3.05
N GLY A 31 8.63 -8.85 -4.07
CA GLY A 31 9.83 -8.09 -4.45
C GLY A 31 9.50 -6.68 -4.95
N LEU A 32 8.49 -6.55 -5.83
CA LEU A 32 8.05 -5.25 -6.35
C LEU A 32 7.55 -4.33 -5.23
N ARG A 33 6.89 -4.87 -4.20
CA ARG A 33 6.48 -4.11 -3.02
C ARG A 33 7.67 -3.52 -2.26
N LEU A 34 8.75 -4.29 -2.08
CA LEU A 34 9.95 -3.77 -1.43
C LEU A 34 10.61 -2.68 -2.29
N VAL A 35 10.71 -2.87 -3.60
CA VAL A 35 11.22 -1.83 -4.52
C VAL A 35 10.42 -0.54 -4.37
N ALA A 36 9.08 -0.62 -4.40
CA ALA A 36 8.22 0.54 -4.22
C ALA A 36 8.42 1.23 -2.85
N ALA A 37 8.63 0.45 -1.76
CA ALA A 37 8.93 1.01 -0.43
C ALA A 37 10.27 1.72 -0.38
N LEU A 38 11.31 1.15 -1.01
CA LEU A 38 12.63 1.77 -1.09
C LEU A 38 12.60 3.05 -1.96
N MET A 39 11.81 3.09 -3.03
CA MET A 39 11.57 4.30 -3.81
C MET A 39 10.97 5.41 -2.92
N VAL A 40 9.96 5.10 -2.12
CA VAL A 40 9.33 6.07 -1.20
C VAL A 40 10.31 6.51 -0.12
N ALA A 41 11.13 5.61 0.41
CA ALA A 41 12.18 5.99 1.37
C ALA A 41 13.23 6.91 0.75
N ALA A 42 13.69 6.63 -0.47
CA ALA A 42 14.61 7.50 -1.20
C ALA A 42 14.02 8.91 -1.40
N TYR A 43 12.72 9.00 -1.70
CA TYR A 43 12.00 10.27 -1.76
C TYR A 43 12.02 11.00 -0.41
N HIS A 44 11.69 10.33 0.70
CA HIS A 44 11.63 10.94 2.02
C HIS A 44 12.99 11.34 2.58
N TYR A 45 14.08 10.73 2.12
CA TYR A 45 15.43 11.04 2.60
C TYR A 45 16.19 12.02 1.70
N GLY A 46 15.97 11.95 0.39
CA GLY A 46 16.78 12.70 -0.56
C GLY A 46 16.04 13.38 -1.70
N GLY A 47 14.71 13.16 -1.83
CA GLY A 47 13.89 13.61 -2.97
C GLY A 47 12.89 14.72 -2.65
N ARG A 48 12.81 15.18 -1.40
CA ARG A 48 11.88 16.25 -0.97
C ARG A 48 12.56 17.20 0.00
N GLY A 49 11.97 18.40 0.18
CA GLY A 49 12.28 19.32 1.25
C GLY A 49 11.38 19.14 2.48
N GLY A 50 11.25 20.19 3.28
CA GLY A 50 10.45 20.20 4.51
C GLY A 50 11.23 19.65 5.70
N GLU A 51 10.57 18.88 6.57
CA GLU A 51 11.18 18.43 7.86
C GLU A 51 12.46 17.61 7.69
N VAL A 52 12.67 16.96 6.55
CA VAL A 52 13.92 16.25 6.27
C VAL A 52 15.14 17.18 6.19
N THR A 53 14.96 18.48 5.96
CA THR A 53 16.04 19.47 6.02
C THR A 53 16.60 19.59 7.43
N THR A 54 15.75 19.44 8.44
CA THR A 54 16.20 19.40 9.86
C THR A 54 17.04 18.14 10.12
N ALA A 55 16.71 17.02 9.49
CA ALA A 55 17.50 15.80 9.62
C ALA A 55 18.91 15.94 9.05
N TRP A 56 19.06 16.60 7.90
CA TRP A 56 20.34 16.80 7.23
C TRP A 56 21.08 18.08 7.66
N GLY A 57 20.41 19.01 8.36
CA GLY A 57 20.96 20.34 8.63
C GLY A 57 21.04 21.28 7.41
N SER A 58 20.69 20.76 6.22
CA SER A 58 20.60 21.52 4.97
C SER A 58 19.62 20.87 4.00
N SER A 59 19.44 21.45 2.82
CA SER A 59 18.57 20.83 1.80
C SER A 59 19.13 19.48 1.35
N PRO A 60 18.30 18.41 1.22
CA PRO A 60 18.72 17.17 0.59
C PRO A 60 19.30 17.32 -0.82
N LYS A 61 18.96 18.41 -1.52
CA LYS A 61 19.58 18.75 -2.82
C LYS A 61 21.06 19.06 -2.66
N ASP A 62 21.47 19.69 -1.56
CA ASP A 62 22.87 19.98 -1.28
C ASP A 62 23.63 18.71 -0.90
N GLN A 63 22.97 17.79 -0.21
CA GLN A 63 23.52 16.49 0.17
C GLN A 63 23.67 15.53 -1.02
N PHE A 64 22.73 15.61 -1.99
CA PHE A 64 22.66 14.73 -3.17
C PHE A 64 22.42 15.55 -4.45
N PRO A 65 23.37 16.38 -4.92
CA PRO A 65 23.13 17.30 -6.04
C PRO A 65 22.61 16.64 -7.32
N THR A 66 23.11 15.44 -7.63
CA THR A 66 22.69 14.68 -8.82
C THR A 66 21.51 13.75 -8.53
N LEU A 67 21.52 13.06 -7.37
CA LEU A 67 20.55 11.98 -7.08
C LEU A 67 19.21 12.52 -6.60
N SER A 68 19.16 13.72 -5.99
CA SER A 68 17.91 14.27 -5.47
C SER A 68 16.82 14.40 -6.54
N GLY A 69 17.20 14.73 -7.78
CA GLY A 69 16.30 14.78 -8.92
C GLY A 69 15.67 13.43 -9.26
N TYR A 70 16.44 12.34 -9.14
CA TYR A 70 15.93 10.99 -9.33
C TYR A 70 15.11 10.52 -8.12
N PHE A 71 15.56 10.76 -6.90
CA PHE A 71 14.85 10.45 -5.67
C PHE A 71 13.49 11.14 -5.59
N ALA A 72 13.33 12.31 -6.22
CA ALA A 72 12.07 13.03 -6.29
C ALA A 72 10.94 12.21 -6.96
N TYR A 73 11.26 11.31 -7.89
CA TYR A 73 10.27 10.39 -8.47
C TYR A 73 9.87 9.24 -7.54
N GLY A 74 10.58 9.03 -6.45
CA GLY A 74 10.33 7.95 -5.51
C GLY A 74 8.95 8.03 -4.85
N CYS A 75 8.33 9.22 -4.75
CA CYS A 75 6.95 9.38 -4.30
C CYS A 75 5.95 8.55 -5.11
N LEU A 76 6.23 8.28 -6.39
CA LEU A 76 5.41 7.44 -7.26
C LEU A 76 5.41 5.95 -6.86
N GLY A 77 6.27 5.53 -5.96
CA GLY A 77 6.18 4.21 -5.33
C GLY A 77 4.82 3.96 -4.67
N VAL A 78 4.12 5.02 -4.23
CA VAL A 78 2.76 4.93 -3.70
C VAL A 78 1.76 4.47 -4.76
N GLN A 79 1.85 5.02 -5.98
CA GLN A 79 0.99 4.61 -7.10
C GLN A 79 1.23 3.15 -7.47
N VAL A 80 2.48 2.70 -7.46
CA VAL A 80 2.82 1.27 -7.64
C VAL A 80 2.19 0.42 -6.54
N PHE A 81 2.23 0.86 -5.28
CA PHE A 81 1.53 0.17 -4.18
C PHE A 81 0.03 0.06 -4.41
N PHE A 82 -0.63 1.10 -4.91
CA PHE A 82 -2.06 1.06 -5.17
C PHE A 82 -2.43 0.09 -6.29
N VAL A 83 -1.62 0.00 -7.35
CA VAL A 83 -1.80 -1.04 -8.40
C VAL A 83 -1.63 -2.44 -7.79
N ILE A 84 -0.58 -2.66 -7.01
CA ILE A 84 -0.36 -3.94 -6.32
C ILE A 84 -1.52 -4.24 -5.36
N SER A 85 -2.02 -3.25 -4.62
CA SER A 85 -3.13 -3.42 -3.68
C SER A 85 -4.41 -3.81 -4.40
N GLY A 86 -4.74 -3.16 -5.51
CA GLY A 86 -5.89 -3.55 -6.36
C GLY A 86 -5.83 -5.02 -6.77
N PHE A 87 -4.68 -5.47 -7.27
CA PHE A 87 -4.44 -6.87 -7.66
C PHE A 87 -4.62 -7.84 -6.47
N VAL A 88 -3.92 -7.58 -5.36
CA VAL A 88 -3.91 -8.47 -4.18
C VAL A 88 -5.26 -8.51 -3.47
N ILE A 89 -5.97 -7.39 -3.40
CA ILE A 89 -7.28 -7.30 -2.76
C ILE A 89 -8.32 -8.06 -3.57
N CYS A 90 -8.34 -7.91 -4.89
CA CYS A 90 -9.22 -8.68 -5.75
C CYS A 90 -8.92 -10.19 -5.65
N MET A 91 -7.65 -10.58 -5.70
CA MET A 91 -7.21 -11.97 -5.52
C MET A 91 -7.65 -12.53 -4.16
N SER A 92 -7.40 -11.79 -3.08
CA SER A 92 -7.67 -12.28 -1.72
C SER A 92 -9.12 -12.20 -1.29
N GLY A 93 -9.95 -11.37 -1.94
CA GLY A 93 -11.39 -11.25 -1.69
C GLY A 93 -12.23 -12.21 -2.51
N TRP A 94 -11.67 -12.83 -3.56
CA TRP A 94 -12.39 -13.70 -4.45
C TRP A 94 -12.93 -14.96 -3.74
N GLY A 95 -14.26 -15.11 -3.75
CA GLY A 95 -14.91 -16.27 -3.14
C GLY A 95 -14.80 -16.37 -1.61
N ARG A 96 -14.42 -15.30 -0.92
CA ARG A 96 -14.31 -15.29 0.55
C ARG A 96 -15.50 -14.58 1.20
N PRO A 97 -15.95 -15.06 2.38
CA PRO A 97 -16.93 -14.35 3.19
C PRO A 97 -16.40 -13.00 3.67
N LEU A 98 -17.28 -11.99 3.75
CA LEU A 98 -16.96 -10.63 4.18
C LEU A 98 -16.18 -10.57 5.50
N LYS A 99 -16.63 -11.31 6.51
CA LYS A 99 -15.98 -11.41 7.82
C LYS A 99 -14.52 -11.89 7.72
N SER A 100 -14.28 -12.95 6.92
CA SER A 100 -12.94 -13.50 6.69
C SER A 100 -12.04 -12.51 5.94
N PHE A 101 -12.61 -11.73 5.02
CA PHE A 101 -11.92 -10.68 4.30
C PHE A 101 -11.44 -9.59 5.27
N PHE A 102 -12.34 -9.00 6.08
CA PHE A 102 -11.97 -7.97 7.06
C PHE A 102 -11.00 -8.48 8.12
N ALA A 103 -11.25 -9.66 8.70
CA ALA A 103 -10.35 -10.27 9.68
C ALA A 103 -8.92 -10.43 9.13
N SER A 104 -8.81 -10.81 7.85
CA SER A 104 -7.51 -10.95 7.19
C SER A 104 -6.80 -9.61 6.98
N ARG A 105 -7.53 -8.53 6.67
CA ARG A 105 -6.95 -7.19 6.46
C ARG A 105 -6.58 -6.54 7.77
N ALA A 106 -7.52 -6.46 8.72
CA ALA A 106 -7.28 -5.88 10.04
C ALA A 106 -6.12 -6.57 10.79
N SER A 107 -6.08 -7.90 10.80
CA SER A 107 -5.00 -8.64 11.46
C SER A 107 -3.63 -8.43 10.83
N ARG A 108 -3.57 -8.08 9.54
CA ARG A 108 -2.32 -7.77 8.85
C ARG A 108 -1.83 -6.35 9.15
N LEU A 109 -2.75 -5.36 9.25
CA LEU A 109 -2.38 -3.96 9.38
C LEU A 109 -2.14 -3.57 10.85
N LEU A 110 -3.07 -3.89 11.73
CA LEU A 110 -3.13 -3.31 13.07
C LEU A 110 -1.91 -3.60 13.96
N PRO A 111 -1.33 -4.83 14.04
CA PRO A 111 -0.25 -5.10 14.99
C PRO A 111 0.99 -4.24 14.77
N ALA A 112 1.51 -4.18 13.54
CA ALA A 112 2.67 -3.37 13.21
C ALA A 112 2.37 -1.87 13.28
N TYR A 113 1.14 -1.47 12.87
CA TYR A 113 0.69 -0.09 12.94
C TYR A 113 0.70 0.46 14.36
N TRP A 114 0.08 -0.25 15.31
CA TRP A 114 0.05 0.17 16.71
C TRP A 114 1.44 0.32 17.31
N VAL A 115 2.32 -0.64 17.05
CA VAL A 115 3.70 -0.56 17.52
C VAL A 115 4.44 0.61 16.89
N ALA A 116 4.23 0.89 15.60
CA ALA A 116 4.85 2.03 14.93
C ALA A 116 4.37 3.37 15.51
N VAL A 117 3.05 3.53 15.77
CA VAL A 117 2.50 4.72 16.40
C VAL A 117 3.11 4.95 17.78
N VAL A 118 3.13 3.92 18.63
CA VAL A 118 3.71 4.01 19.99
C VAL A 118 5.21 4.33 19.90
N LEU A 119 5.95 3.65 19.03
CA LEU A 119 7.40 3.82 18.90
C LEU A 119 7.76 5.24 18.43
N VAL A 120 7.09 5.76 17.38
CA VAL A 120 7.36 7.12 16.88
C VAL A 120 6.96 8.17 17.92
N THR A 121 5.80 8.01 18.57
CA THR A 121 5.37 8.91 19.65
C THR A 121 6.39 8.93 20.79
N ALA A 122 6.87 7.77 21.24
CA ALA A 122 7.86 7.66 22.31
C ALA A 122 9.20 8.29 21.93
N VAL A 123 9.70 8.02 20.71
CA VAL A 123 10.98 8.58 20.22
C VAL A 123 10.89 10.10 20.08
N PHE A 124 9.80 10.63 19.53
CA PHE A 124 9.64 12.09 19.35
C PHE A 124 9.40 12.84 20.67
N ALA A 125 8.98 12.15 21.73
CA ALA A 125 8.88 12.71 23.06
C ALA A 125 10.24 12.84 23.80
N LEU A 126 11.32 12.28 23.24
CA LEU A 126 12.66 12.39 23.84
C LEU A 126 13.23 13.81 23.65
N PRO A 127 13.81 14.42 24.70
CA PRO A 127 14.27 15.82 24.65
C PRO A 127 15.42 16.07 23.67
N MET A 128 16.13 15.01 23.27
CA MET A 128 17.24 15.07 22.31
C MET A 128 16.82 14.99 20.85
N VAL A 129 15.54 14.76 20.57
CA VAL A 129 15.02 14.62 19.20
C VAL A 129 14.61 16.00 18.69
N ALA A 130 15.13 16.40 17.54
CA ALA A 130 14.91 17.71 16.94
C ALA A 130 13.51 17.91 16.32
N PHE A 131 12.68 16.86 16.33
CA PHE A 131 11.34 16.86 15.72
C PHE A 131 10.25 17.04 16.76
N LYS A 132 9.18 17.75 16.37
CA LYS A 132 8.05 18.02 17.27
C LYS A 132 7.20 16.76 17.48
N ALA A 133 7.00 16.39 18.75
CA ALA A 133 6.06 15.34 19.12
C ALA A 133 4.62 15.76 18.86
N VAL A 134 3.80 14.81 18.45
CA VAL A 134 2.35 14.95 18.36
C VAL A 134 1.75 14.93 19.77
N ALA A 135 0.66 15.69 20.01
CA ALA A 135 -0.01 15.70 21.31
C ALA A 135 -0.47 14.28 21.72
N PRO A 136 -0.41 13.93 23.02
CA PRO A 136 -0.84 12.59 23.47
C PRO A 136 -2.29 12.24 23.11
N SER A 137 -3.20 13.21 23.11
CA SER A 137 -4.58 13.06 22.65
C SER A 137 -4.63 12.62 21.19
N ASP A 138 -3.82 13.24 20.34
CA ASP A 138 -3.76 12.97 18.91
C ASP A 138 -3.11 11.61 18.62
N ALA A 139 -2.10 11.23 19.43
CA ALA A 139 -1.51 9.90 19.36
C ALA A 139 -2.54 8.79 19.66
N LEU A 140 -3.45 9.01 20.63
CA LEU A 140 -4.55 8.08 20.91
C LEU A 140 -5.51 7.96 19.72
N VAL A 141 -5.89 9.08 19.08
CA VAL A 141 -6.72 9.05 17.87
C VAL A 141 -6.00 8.30 16.74
N ASN A 142 -4.69 8.50 16.60
CA ASN A 142 -3.89 7.76 15.61
C ASN A 142 -3.96 6.23 15.79
N MET A 143 -4.15 5.71 17.02
CA MET A 143 -4.32 4.26 17.22
C MET A 143 -5.56 3.69 16.52
N THR A 144 -6.55 4.51 16.17
CA THR A 144 -7.79 4.12 15.49
C THR A 144 -7.67 4.10 13.96
N MET A 145 -6.60 4.64 13.35
CA MET A 145 -6.43 4.96 11.92
C MET A 145 -7.44 6.02 11.39
N LEU A 146 -8.16 6.73 12.26
CA LEU A 146 -9.17 7.74 11.90
C LEU A 146 -8.67 9.18 12.04
N GLN A 147 -7.38 9.40 12.25
CA GLN A 147 -6.80 10.73 12.43
C GLN A 147 -7.08 11.66 11.23
N GLN A 148 -7.09 11.14 10.01
CA GLN A 148 -7.32 11.98 8.83
C GLN A 148 -8.76 12.48 8.70
N PRO A 149 -9.82 11.65 8.81
CA PRO A 149 -11.19 12.16 8.80
C PRO A 149 -11.55 13.00 10.02
N LEU A 150 -10.83 12.86 11.14
CA LEU A 150 -11.03 13.66 12.34
C LEU A 150 -10.20 14.95 12.37
N GLY A 151 -9.40 15.23 11.33
CA GLY A 151 -8.57 16.43 11.24
C GLY A 151 -7.45 16.51 12.28
N VAL A 152 -6.98 15.36 12.78
CA VAL A 152 -5.96 15.24 13.81
C VAL A 152 -4.58 15.05 13.19
N ASP A 153 -3.53 15.61 13.79
CA ASP A 153 -2.15 15.50 13.33
C ASP A 153 -1.70 14.02 13.28
N ARG A 154 -0.99 13.70 12.23
CA ARG A 154 -0.51 12.33 11.98
C ARG A 154 0.78 12.05 12.70
N VAL A 155 0.80 11.01 13.53
CA VAL A 155 2.04 10.48 14.14
C VAL A 155 2.95 9.89 13.07
N LEU A 156 2.38 9.25 12.05
CA LEU A 156 3.12 8.67 10.93
C LEU A 156 2.72 9.40 9.64
N GLY A 157 3.61 10.15 9.03
CA GLY A 157 3.35 10.93 7.83
C GLY A 157 2.77 10.09 6.68
N VAL A 158 3.28 8.86 6.52
CA VAL A 158 2.86 7.92 5.46
C VAL A 158 1.43 7.37 5.62
N CYS A 159 0.76 7.57 6.75
CA CYS A 159 -0.55 6.95 7.03
C CYS A 159 -1.71 7.44 6.16
N TRP A 160 -1.56 8.55 5.43
CA TRP A 160 -2.57 8.97 4.47
C TRP A 160 -2.81 7.91 3.38
N THR A 161 -1.78 7.14 2.99
CA THR A 161 -1.89 6.06 2.02
C THR A 161 -2.66 4.88 2.56
N LEU A 162 -2.46 4.55 3.86
CA LEU A 162 -3.24 3.52 4.55
C LEU A 162 -4.72 3.90 4.63
N TRP A 163 -5.04 5.17 4.85
CA TRP A 163 -6.40 5.67 4.82
C TRP A 163 -7.03 5.50 3.43
N ALA A 164 -6.30 5.78 2.36
CA ALA A 164 -6.75 5.51 1.00
C ALA A 164 -6.99 4.00 0.78
N GLU A 165 -6.09 3.16 1.28
CA GLU A 165 -6.20 1.70 1.16
C GLU A 165 -7.41 1.13 1.94
N VAL A 166 -7.66 1.60 3.16
CA VAL A 166 -8.83 1.20 3.98
C VAL A 166 -10.14 1.57 3.29
N ARG A 167 -10.24 2.76 2.70
CA ARG A 167 -11.41 3.19 1.92
C ARG A 167 -11.63 2.28 0.69
N PHE A 168 -10.57 1.96 -0.03
CA PHE A 168 -10.64 0.97 -1.12
C PHE A 168 -11.13 -0.39 -0.62
N TYR A 169 -10.62 -0.88 0.51
CA TYR A 169 -11.08 -2.14 1.09
C TYR A 169 -12.59 -2.11 1.42
N ALA A 170 -13.08 -1.00 1.97
CA ALA A 170 -14.50 -0.83 2.26
C ALA A 170 -15.35 -0.83 0.98
N LEU A 171 -14.97 -0.06 -0.03
CA LEU A 171 -15.68 -0.01 -1.32
C LEU A 171 -15.70 -1.38 -1.99
N PHE A 172 -14.54 -2.05 -2.08
CA PHE A 172 -14.44 -3.37 -2.69
C PHE A 172 -15.23 -4.42 -1.91
N ALA A 173 -15.18 -4.36 -0.57
CA ALA A 173 -15.91 -5.26 0.29
C ALA A 173 -17.43 -5.13 0.11
N LEU A 174 -17.95 -3.90 0.09
CA LEU A 174 -19.38 -3.63 -0.07
C LEU A 174 -19.88 -3.99 -1.47
N CYS A 175 -19.14 -3.61 -2.51
CA CYS A 175 -19.61 -3.75 -3.88
C CYS A 175 -19.31 -5.12 -4.52
N VAL A 176 -18.27 -5.82 -4.03
CA VAL A 176 -17.80 -7.06 -4.67
C VAL A 176 -17.85 -8.26 -3.72
N VAL A 177 -17.29 -8.14 -2.50
CA VAL A 177 -17.17 -9.28 -1.59
C VAL A 177 -18.52 -9.64 -0.98
N LEU A 178 -19.28 -8.65 -0.48
CA LEU A 178 -20.58 -8.86 0.17
C LEU A 178 -21.59 -9.53 -0.74
N PRO A 179 -21.84 -9.07 -2.00
CA PRO A 179 -22.74 -9.74 -2.91
C PRO A 179 -22.15 -11.00 -3.56
N GLY A 180 -20.90 -11.36 -3.24
CA GLY A 180 -20.14 -12.48 -3.81
C GLY A 180 -19.38 -12.09 -5.09
N ALA A 181 -18.06 -12.27 -5.07
CA ALA A 181 -17.20 -11.90 -6.18
C ALA A 181 -17.50 -12.74 -7.44
N SER A 182 -17.74 -12.05 -8.55
CA SER A 182 -17.85 -12.64 -9.89
C SER A 182 -17.20 -11.72 -10.91
N ARG A 183 -16.76 -12.26 -12.06
CA ARG A 183 -16.17 -11.46 -13.14
C ARG A 183 -17.05 -10.26 -13.51
N ARG A 184 -18.36 -10.46 -13.71
CA ARG A 184 -19.30 -9.40 -14.08
C ARG A 184 -19.36 -8.29 -13.01
N ARG A 185 -19.46 -8.65 -11.72
CA ARG A 185 -19.50 -7.68 -10.63
C ARG A 185 -18.21 -6.88 -10.52
N VAL A 186 -17.05 -7.52 -10.68
CA VAL A 186 -15.76 -6.84 -10.65
C VAL A 186 -15.64 -5.84 -11.81
N ILE A 187 -16.04 -6.22 -13.02
CA ILE A 187 -16.06 -5.31 -14.18
C ILE A 187 -17.02 -4.14 -13.91
N MET A 188 -18.24 -4.41 -13.42
CA MET A 188 -19.21 -3.36 -13.09
C MET A 188 -18.71 -2.43 -11.98
N PHE A 189 -18.03 -2.97 -10.96
CA PHE A 189 -17.38 -2.19 -9.91
C PHE A 189 -16.30 -1.27 -10.50
N CYS A 190 -15.41 -1.78 -11.34
CA CYS A 190 -14.36 -0.98 -11.97
C CYS A 190 -14.95 0.14 -12.82
N ALA A 191 -15.92 -0.16 -13.69
CA ALA A 191 -16.56 0.82 -14.55
C ALA A 191 -17.36 1.86 -13.73
N GLY A 192 -18.15 1.39 -12.76
CA GLY A 192 -18.95 2.26 -11.90
C GLY A 192 -18.10 3.18 -11.03
N TRP A 193 -17.01 2.66 -10.45
CA TRP A 193 -16.10 3.47 -9.65
C TRP A 193 -15.31 4.48 -10.50
N THR A 194 -14.88 4.09 -11.71
CA THR A 194 -14.24 5.04 -12.66
C THR A 194 -15.18 6.20 -12.99
N LEU A 195 -16.45 5.90 -13.32
CA LEU A 195 -17.44 6.93 -13.62
C LEU A 195 -17.76 7.81 -12.40
N ALA A 196 -17.97 7.19 -11.24
CA ALA A 196 -18.25 7.90 -10.00
C ALA A 196 -17.08 8.81 -9.58
N ALA A 197 -15.83 8.35 -9.73
CA ALA A 197 -14.63 9.16 -9.48
C ALA A 197 -14.53 10.35 -10.45
N ALA A 198 -14.87 10.16 -11.72
CA ALA A 198 -14.93 11.26 -12.69
C ALA A 198 -16.01 12.31 -12.33
N ILE A 199 -17.19 11.85 -11.89
CA ILE A 199 -18.27 12.74 -11.41
C ILE A 199 -17.83 13.49 -10.14
N ALA A 200 -17.22 12.82 -9.18
CA ALA A 200 -16.68 13.44 -7.97
C ALA A 200 -15.70 14.56 -8.32
N GLN A 201 -14.73 14.29 -9.20
CA GLN A 201 -13.78 15.30 -9.66
C GLN A 201 -14.47 16.51 -10.34
N ALA A 202 -15.52 16.26 -11.11
CA ALA A 202 -16.25 17.32 -11.81
C ALA A 202 -17.12 18.16 -10.86
N SER A 203 -17.76 17.52 -9.88
CA SER A 203 -18.65 18.18 -8.91
C SER A 203 -17.90 18.98 -7.86
N ARG A 204 -16.64 18.62 -7.56
CA ARG A 204 -15.80 19.17 -6.48
C ARG A 204 -16.43 19.05 -5.09
N GLU A 205 -17.31 18.05 -4.90
CA GLU A 205 -17.96 17.81 -3.63
C GLU A 205 -17.00 17.07 -2.67
N PRO A 206 -16.62 17.64 -1.51
CA PRO A 206 -15.60 17.07 -0.63
C PRO A 206 -15.93 15.66 -0.14
N LEU A 207 -17.19 15.36 0.12
CA LEU A 207 -17.61 14.02 0.56
C LEU A 207 -17.41 12.98 -0.53
N LEU A 208 -17.67 13.32 -1.79
CA LEU A 208 -17.44 12.43 -2.93
C LEU A 208 -15.94 12.19 -3.14
N ASP A 209 -15.12 13.23 -3.00
CA ASP A 209 -13.66 13.10 -3.08
C ASP A 209 -13.11 12.19 -1.98
N ILE A 210 -13.62 12.35 -0.75
CA ILE A 210 -13.22 11.48 0.37
C ILE A 210 -13.58 10.01 0.08
N VAL A 211 -14.78 9.73 -0.40
CA VAL A 211 -15.25 8.35 -0.59
C VAL A 211 -14.66 7.72 -1.85
N LEU A 212 -14.67 8.45 -2.97
CA LEU A 212 -14.36 7.90 -4.29
C LEU A 212 -12.90 8.04 -4.71
N MET A 213 -12.15 8.93 -4.06
CA MET A 213 -10.70 9.11 -4.23
C MET A 213 -10.28 9.26 -5.71
N PRO A 214 -10.79 10.25 -6.46
CA PRO A 214 -10.57 10.35 -7.90
C PRO A 214 -9.10 10.33 -8.31
N GLU A 215 -8.20 10.91 -7.49
CA GLU A 215 -6.75 10.93 -7.76
C GLU A 215 -6.10 9.54 -7.67
N TYR A 216 -6.67 8.62 -6.88
CA TYR A 216 -6.04 7.31 -6.60
C TYR A 216 -6.84 6.13 -7.16
N ALA A 217 -8.15 6.31 -7.42
CA ALA A 217 -9.06 5.25 -7.84
C ALA A 217 -8.52 4.45 -9.02
N SER A 218 -8.00 5.13 -10.04
CA SER A 218 -7.50 4.52 -11.26
C SER A 218 -6.35 3.52 -11.01
N PHE A 219 -5.47 3.75 -10.05
CA PHE A 219 -4.39 2.83 -9.73
C PHE A 219 -4.91 1.54 -9.10
N PHE A 220 -5.85 1.64 -8.16
CA PHE A 220 -6.53 0.46 -7.58
C PHE A 220 -7.32 -0.30 -8.64
N ILE A 221 -8.12 0.40 -9.45
CA ILE A 221 -8.92 -0.18 -10.53
C ILE A 221 -8.02 -0.90 -11.55
N GLY A 222 -6.91 -0.29 -11.93
CA GLY A 222 -5.93 -0.91 -12.81
C GLY A 222 -5.37 -2.21 -12.25
N GLY A 223 -5.06 -2.24 -10.95
CA GLY A 223 -4.64 -3.46 -10.25
C GLY A 223 -5.71 -4.54 -10.23
N VAL A 224 -6.98 -4.18 -9.99
CA VAL A 224 -8.12 -5.09 -10.08
C VAL A 224 -8.27 -5.66 -11.50
N GLY A 225 -8.14 -4.82 -12.53
CA GLY A 225 -8.15 -5.22 -13.93
C GLY A 225 -7.02 -6.21 -14.25
N LEU A 226 -5.80 -5.96 -13.74
CA LEU A 226 -4.67 -6.87 -13.92
C LEU A 226 -4.89 -8.24 -13.23
N TYR A 227 -5.63 -8.30 -12.12
CA TYR A 227 -6.02 -9.59 -11.56
C TYR A 227 -7.00 -10.34 -12.46
N LEU A 228 -7.94 -9.67 -13.12
CA LEU A 228 -8.81 -10.31 -14.12
C LEU A 228 -7.98 -10.82 -15.31
N VAL A 229 -7.00 -10.08 -15.80
CA VAL A 229 -6.04 -10.52 -16.83
C VAL A 229 -5.25 -11.76 -16.36
N HIS A 230 -4.83 -11.78 -15.09
CA HIS A 230 -4.16 -12.96 -14.51
C HIS A 230 -5.04 -14.21 -14.53
N ARG A 231 -6.35 -14.06 -14.37
CA ARG A 231 -7.32 -15.16 -14.43
C ARG A 231 -7.63 -15.59 -15.86
N ASP A 232 -7.75 -14.61 -16.76
CA ASP A 232 -7.97 -14.86 -18.19
C ASP A 232 -7.24 -13.79 -19.01
N ARG A 233 -6.15 -14.21 -19.65
CA ARG A 233 -5.31 -13.34 -20.48
C ARG A 233 -6.00 -12.80 -21.74
N ARG A 234 -7.11 -13.42 -22.15
CA ARG A 234 -7.89 -13.05 -23.35
C ARG A 234 -9.07 -12.14 -23.00
N ASP A 235 -9.27 -11.79 -21.73
CA ASP A 235 -10.36 -10.93 -21.30
C ASP A 235 -10.17 -9.48 -21.78
N VAL A 236 -10.83 -9.15 -22.90
CA VAL A 236 -10.75 -7.82 -23.54
C VAL A 236 -11.25 -6.72 -22.60
N TYR A 237 -12.30 -6.98 -21.79
CA TYR A 237 -12.81 -6.00 -20.81
C TYR A 237 -11.79 -5.71 -19.72
N ALA A 238 -11.09 -6.73 -19.27
CA ALA A 238 -10.01 -6.55 -18.28
C ALA A 238 -8.88 -5.69 -18.83
N TRP A 239 -8.46 -5.93 -20.09
CA TRP A 239 -7.46 -5.09 -20.75
C TRP A 239 -7.96 -3.65 -20.99
N GLY A 240 -9.24 -3.47 -21.33
CA GLY A 240 -9.86 -2.14 -21.42
C GLY A 240 -9.80 -1.39 -20.10
N ILE A 241 -10.13 -2.06 -18.97
CA ILE A 241 -10.01 -1.48 -17.62
C ILE A 241 -8.56 -1.07 -17.34
N VAL A 242 -7.58 -1.92 -17.64
CA VAL A 242 -6.15 -1.61 -17.41
C VAL A 242 -5.72 -0.39 -18.23
N ALA A 243 -6.07 -0.36 -19.52
CA ALA A 243 -5.70 0.75 -20.41
C ALA A 243 -6.30 2.08 -19.97
N VAL A 244 -7.61 2.11 -19.67
CA VAL A 244 -8.30 3.32 -19.17
C VAL A 244 -7.72 3.76 -17.84
N SER A 245 -7.47 2.80 -16.92
CA SER A 245 -6.86 3.09 -15.61
C SER A 245 -5.46 3.69 -15.75
N PHE A 246 -4.63 3.18 -16.66
CA PHE A 246 -3.32 3.76 -16.93
C PHE A 246 -3.43 5.19 -17.46
N LEU A 247 -4.30 5.44 -18.44
CA LEU A 247 -4.50 6.78 -19.03
C LEU A 247 -4.98 7.81 -18.00
N ILE A 248 -5.93 7.43 -17.15
CA ILE A 248 -6.43 8.30 -16.09
C ILE A 248 -5.37 8.46 -15.00
N GLY A 249 -4.74 7.38 -14.56
CA GLY A 249 -3.75 7.41 -13.48
C GLY A 249 -2.54 8.26 -13.81
N GLN A 250 -1.98 8.13 -15.02
CA GLN A 250 -0.85 8.96 -15.44
C GLN A 250 -1.24 10.45 -15.55
N HIS A 251 -2.48 10.77 -15.97
CA HIS A 251 -2.99 12.14 -15.99
C HIS A 251 -2.99 12.76 -14.58
N TYR A 252 -3.55 12.05 -13.60
CA TYR A 252 -3.56 12.53 -12.21
C TYR A 252 -2.16 12.64 -11.61
N ALA A 253 -1.27 11.65 -11.87
CA ALA A 253 0.10 11.70 -11.40
C ALA A 253 0.84 12.91 -11.96
N VAL A 254 0.69 13.20 -13.26
CA VAL A 254 1.28 14.39 -13.88
C VAL A 254 0.70 15.65 -13.26
N ARG A 255 -0.63 15.76 -13.14
CA ARG A 255 -1.29 16.94 -12.60
C ARG A 255 -0.90 17.26 -11.17
N SER A 256 -0.77 16.26 -10.30
CA SER A 256 -0.41 16.45 -8.88
C SER A 256 1.09 16.72 -8.68
N LEU A 257 1.97 16.16 -9.51
CA LEU A 257 3.41 16.21 -9.30
C LEU A 257 4.16 17.18 -10.22
N TRP A 258 3.54 17.56 -11.32
CA TRP A 258 4.08 18.63 -12.19
C TRP A 258 4.00 20.00 -11.51
N ASN A 259 3.07 20.22 -10.58
CA ASN A 259 2.81 21.54 -10.05
C ASN A 259 3.98 21.96 -9.15
N ALA A 260 4.75 22.95 -9.61
CA ALA A 260 5.89 23.56 -8.88
C ALA A 260 5.47 24.30 -7.60
N ALA A 261 4.18 24.32 -7.27
CA ALA A 261 3.64 25.00 -6.09
C ALA A 261 3.82 24.19 -4.78
N ASP A 262 4.30 22.93 -4.83
CA ASP A 262 4.67 22.21 -3.61
C ASP A 262 5.98 22.82 -3.06
N PRO A 263 5.96 23.55 -1.93
CA PRO A 263 7.15 24.14 -1.33
C PRO A 263 8.17 23.07 -0.89
N ASN A 264 7.75 21.81 -0.83
CA ASN A 264 8.61 20.66 -0.54
C ASN A 264 9.24 20.05 -1.81
N ALA A 265 8.81 20.45 -3.01
CA ALA A 265 9.38 19.97 -4.26
C ALA A 265 10.52 20.87 -4.71
N PHE A 266 11.76 20.51 -4.43
CA PHE A 266 12.94 21.24 -4.91
C PHE A 266 13.52 20.69 -6.23
N ALA A 267 12.91 19.70 -6.83
CA ALA A 267 13.28 19.17 -8.14
C ALA A 267 12.05 19.13 -9.05
N HIS A 268 12.16 19.76 -10.22
CA HIS A 268 11.14 19.64 -11.26
C HIS A 268 11.11 18.21 -11.77
N ARG A 269 9.96 17.54 -11.59
CA ARG A 269 9.68 16.26 -12.22
C ARG A 269 9.16 16.51 -13.63
N THR A 270 9.77 15.87 -14.62
CA THR A 270 9.28 15.98 -16.01
C THR A 270 8.04 15.11 -16.21
N THR A 271 7.12 15.56 -17.08
CA THR A 271 5.94 14.78 -17.47
C THR A 271 6.36 13.39 -17.96
N LEU A 272 7.39 13.31 -18.81
CA LEU A 272 7.89 12.03 -19.32
C LEU A 272 8.38 11.12 -18.18
N GLY A 273 9.15 11.66 -17.24
CA GLY A 273 9.64 10.87 -16.10
C GLY A 273 8.50 10.32 -15.23
N ILE A 274 7.48 11.13 -14.96
CA ILE A 274 6.28 10.69 -14.21
C ILE A 274 5.58 9.55 -14.96
N VAL A 275 5.31 9.74 -16.26
CA VAL A 275 4.65 8.72 -17.10
C VAL A 275 5.45 7.43 -17.16
N LEU A 276 6.78 7.52 -17.30
CA LEU A 276 7.64 6.33 -17.34
C LEU A 276 7.62 5.54 -16.03
N VAL A 277 7.61 6.20 -14.87
CA VAL A 277 7.55 5.51 -13.57
C VAL A 277 6.17 4.88 -13.35
N VAL A 278 5.08 5.57 -13.71
CA VAL A 278 3.72 5.01 -13.66
C VAL A 278 3.61 3.80 -14.62
N ALA A 279 4.12 3.94 -15.85
CA ALA A 279 4.14 2.84 -16.84
C ALA A 279 4.95 1.65 -16.32
N PHE A 280 6.12 1.88 -15.71
CA PHE A 280 6.90 0.82 -15.06
C PHE A 280 6.07 0.05 -14.03
N GLY A 281 5.32 0.74 -13.16
CA GLY A 281 4.46 0.10 -12.17
C GLY A 281 3.39 -0.80 -12.81
N PHE A 282 2.67 -0.29 -13.82
CA PHE A 282 1.66 -1.07 -14.54
C PHE A 282 2.28 -2.25 -15.30
N LEU A 283 3.38 -2.03 -16.01
CA LEU A 283 4.07 -3.07 -16.77
C LEU A 283 4.66 -4.17 -15.88
N ALA A 284 5.24 -3.81 -14.73
CA ALA A 284 5.76 -4.78 -13.77
C ALA A 284 4.65 -5.70 -13.22
N VAL A 285 3.50 -5.12 -12.81
CA VAL A 285 2.36 -5.93 -12.35
C VAL A 285 1.74 -6.72 -13.51
N THR A 286 1.72 -6.19 -14.73
CA THR A 286 1.29 -6.91 -15.93
C THR A 286 2.19 -8.13 -16.20
N ALA A 287 3.51 -7.96 -16.14
CA ALA A 287 4.47 -9.05 -16.33
C ALA A 287 4.27 -10.17 -15.30
N ILE A 288 3.96 -9.79 -14.05
CA ILE A 288 3.60 -10.75 -12.98
C ILE A 288 2.27 -11.43 -13.29
N ALA A 289 1.24 -10.67 -13.69
CA ALA A 289 -0.08 -11.19 -14.03
C ALA A 289 -0.02 -12.21 -15.17
N LEU A 290 0.80 -11.93 -16.19
CA LEU A 290 1.03 -12.82 -17.33
C LEU A 290 2.00 -13.99 -17.02
N GLY A 291 2.59 -14.01 -15.83
CA GLY A 291 3.53 -15.07 -15.42
C GLY A 291 4.91 -14.96 -16.05
N TRP A 292 5.26 -13.83 -16.68
CA TRP A 292 6.59 -13.63 -17.28
C TRP A 292 7.70 -13.59 -16.24
N LEU A 293 7.36 -13.28 -14.99
CA LEU A 293 8.29 -13.22 -13.85
C LEU A 293 8.22 -14.46 -12.94
N ASN A 294 7.64 -15.58 -13.41
CA ASN A 294 7.57 -16.82 -12.62
C ASN A 294 8.94 -17.43 -12.28
N TRP A 295 9.97 -17.12 -13.08
CA TRP A 295 11.36 -17.46 -12.78
C TRP A 295 11.89 -16.78 -11.53
N ALA A 296 11.38 -15.58 -11.18
CA ALA A 296 11.74 -14.83 -9.96
C ALA A 296 11.03 -15.41 -8.73
N ASN A 297 11.25 -16.71 -8.48
CA ASN A 297 10.59 -17.47 -7.40
C ASN A 297 11.54 -17.71 -6.21
N TRP A 298 12.40 -16.75 -5.89
CA TRP A 298 13.37 -16.86 -4.81
C TRP A 298 12.72 -16.72 -3.43
N ARG A 299 13.16 -17.55 -2.48
CA ARG A 299 12.60 -17.56 -1.10
C ARG A 299 12.80 -16.24 -0.36
N TRP A 300 13.88 -15.53 -0.63
CA TRP A 300 14.18 -14.24 -0.01
C TRP A 300 13.14 -13.14 -0.38
N LEU A 301 12.52 -13.21 -1.56
CA LEU A 301 11.43 -12.30 -1.94
C LEU A 301 10.24 -12.40 -0.99
N THR A 302 9.99 -13.57 -0.42
CA THR A 302 8.97 -13.74 0.62
C THR A 302 9.31 -12.95 1.89
N VAL A 303 10.60 -12.91 2.26
CA VAL A 303 11.07 -12.11 3.39
C VAL A 303 10.96 -10.63 3.05
N ALA A 304 11.40 -10.23 1.85
CA ALA A 304 11.27 -8.87 1.34
C ALA A 304 9.81 -8.34 1.44
N GLY A 305 8.84 -9.14 0.95
CA GLY A 305 7.42 -8.78 1.06
C GLY A 305 6.91 -8.69 2.49
N ALA A 306 7.44 -9.51 3.41
CA ALA A 306 7.07 -9.43 4.83
C ALA A 306 7.65 -8.19 5.52
N LEU A 307 8.81 -7.70 5.09
CA LEU A 307 9.44 -6.50 5.66
C LEU A 307 8.84 -5.20 5.12
N THR A 308 8.18 -5.24 3.96
CA THR A 308 7.73 -4.03 3.28
C THR A 308 6.80 -3.17 4.13
N TYR A 309 5.82 -3.77 4.80
CA TYR A 309 4.83 -3.02 5.57
C TYR A 309 5.41 -2.42 6.85
N PRO A 310 6.10 -3.15 7.73
CA PRO A 310 6.79 -2.55 8.87
C PRO A 310 7.79 -1.47 8.47
N PHE A 311 8.58 -1.70 7.42
CA PHE A 311 9.51 -0.71 6.88
C PHE A 311 8.79 0.57 6.44
N TYR A 312 7.68 0.42 5.71
CA TYR A 312 6.88 1.55 5.24
C TYR A 312 6.34 2.42 6.40
N LEU A 313 6.00 1.81 7.54
CA LEU A 313 5.48 2.54 8.71
C LEU A 313 6.55 3.38 9.41
N VAL A 314 7.78 2.89 9.47
CA VAL A 314 8.83 3.49 10.33
C VAL A 314 9.88 4.30 9.57
N HIS A 315 10.01 4.10 8.25
CA HIS A 315 11.14 4.65 7.50
C HIS A 315 11.18 6.18 7.53
N GLU A 316 10.04 6.88 7.42
CA GLU A 316 10.02 8.34 7.31
C GLU A 316 10.52 8.99 8.61
N HIS A 317 9.74 8.97 9.65
CA HIS A 317 10.00 9.72 10.89
C HIS A 317 11.22 9.19 11.67
N LEU A 318 11.32 7.87 11.88
CA LEU A 318 12.49 7.30 12.55
C LEU A 318 13.74 7.38 11.67
N GLY A 319 13.57 7.31 10.36
CA GLY A 319 14.66 7.53 9.42
C GLY A 319 15.27 8.93 9.56
N TRP A 320 14.45 9.97 9.73
CA TRP A 320 14.96 11.34 9.95
C TRP A 320 15.73 11.46 11.26
N VAL A 321 15.27 10.80 12.33
CA VAL A 321 16.00 10.78 13.62
C VAL A 321 17.35 10.10 13.45
N VAL A 322 17.41 8.99 12.72
CA VAL A 322 18.67 8.28 12.44
C VAL A 322 19.60 9.13 11.56
N ILE A 323 19.07 9.76 10.52
CA ILE A 323 19.85 10.68 9.66
C ILE A 323 20.45 11.80 10.51
N HIS A 324 19.66 12.45 11.37
CA HIS A 324 20.13 13.53 12.23
C HIS A 324 21.26 13.06 13.16
N GLY A 325 21.07 11.92 13.82
CA GLY A 325 22.10 11.37 14.71
C GLY A 325 23.39 10.98 13.99
N LEU A 326 23.30 10.39 12.81
CA LEU A 326 24.47 9.96 12.05
C LEU A 326 25.18 11.12 11.34
N HIS A 327 24.43 12.00 10.68
CA HIS A 327 25.00 13.07 9.87
C HIS A 327 25.43 14.27 10.74
N ILE A 328 24.50 14.79 11.54
CA ILE A 328 24.77 15.98 12.39
C ILE A 328 25.51 15.56 13.66
N GLY A 329 25.08 14.47 14.33
CA GLY A 329 25.68 14.05 15.60
C GLY A 329 27.06 13.42 15.45
N LEU A 330 27.28 12.57 14.46
CA LEU A 330 28.54 11.85 14.24
C LEU A 330 29.37 12.37 13.07
N GLY A 331 28.85 13.31 12.25
CA GLY A 331 29.56 13.87 11.11
C GLY A 331 29.77 12.90 9.95
N LEU A 332 28.93 11.86 9.81
CA LEU A 332 29.10 10.90 8.73
C LEU A 332 28.73 11.50 7.36
N PRO A 333 29.43 11.10 6.28
CA PRO A 333 29.09 11.50 4.92
C PRO A 333 27.66 11.12 4.53
N SER A 334 27.06 11.90 3.63
CA SER A 334 25.64 11.75 3.25
C SER A 334 25.30 10.37 2.66
N ALA A 335 26.18 9.82 1.82
CA ALA A 335 25.96 8.51 1.20
C ALA A 335 25.98 7.36 2.24
N GLU A 336 26.92 7.40 3.18
CA GLU A 336 27.03 6.43 4.26
C GLU A 336 25.85 6.55 5.21
N THR A 337 25.48 7.78 5.60
CA THR A 337 24.30 8.07 6.42
C THR A 337 23.03 7.53 5.76
N PHE A 338 22.83 7.76 4.48
CA PHE A 338 21.68 7.22 3.74
C PHE A 338 21.64 5.69 3.78
N ALA A 339 22.75 5.03 3.45
CA ALA A 339 22.85 3.58 3.43
C ALA A 339 22.61 2.96 4.82
N LEU A 340 23.22 3.53 5.86
CA LEU A 340 23.03 3.09 7.24
C LEU A 340 21.60 3.31 7.73
N THR A 341 20.97 4.43 7.35
CA THR A 341 19.57 4.70 7.70
C THR A 341 18.62 3.66 7.06
N VAL A 342 18.76 3.40 5.76
CA VAL A 342 17.95 2.36 5.08
C VAL A 342 18.15 1.00 5.74
N THR A 343 19.40 0.63 6.03
CA THR A 343 19.74 -0.64 6.68
C THR A 343 19.15 -0.73 8.09
N SER A 344 19.23 0.33 8.88
CA SER A 344 18.66 0.39 10.24
C SER A 344 17.14 0.26 10.20
N MET A 345 16.46 0.91 9.25
CA MET A 345 15.02 0.79 9.10
C MET A 345 14.59 -0.60 8.61
N LEU A 346 15.37 -1.25 7.74
CA LEU A 346 15.14 -2.65 7.35
C LEU A 346 15.34 -3.61 8.52
N LEU A 347 16.34 -3.37 9.35
CA LEU A 347 16.58 -4.16 10.58
C LEU A 347 15.41 -3.97 11.56
N LEU A 348 14.96 -2.74 11.79
CA LEU A 348 13.80 -2.45 12.63
C LEU A 348 12.54 -3.12 12.08
N ALA A 349 12.32 -3.07 10.78
CA ALA A 349 11.20 -3.75 10.12
C ALA A 349 11.28 -5.28 10.31
N TRP A 350 12.48 -5.85 10.27
CA TRP A 350 12.68 -7.27 10.55
C TRP A 350 12.35 -7.62 12.01
N LEU A 351 12.77 -6.79 12.96
CA LEU A 351 12.42 -6.96 14.38
C LEU A 351 10.90 -6.89 14.58
N MET A 352 10.24 -5.89 14.00
CA MET A 352 8.77 -5.75 14.05
C MET A 352 8.06 -6.96 13.42
N ASN A 353 8.54 -7.44 12.26
CA ASN A 353 7.96 -8.63 11.65
C ASN A 353 8.16 -9.86 12.53
N ARG A 354 9.36 -10.04 13.11
CA ARG A 354 9.71 -11.23 13.92
C ARG A 354 8.95 -11.28 15.23
N TYR A 355 8.86 -10.15 15.94
CA TYR A 355 8.40 -10.11 17.33
C TYR A 355 6.97 -9.53 17.48
N VAL A 356 6.44 -8.86 16.46
CA VAL A 356 5.09 -8.27 16.50
C VAL A 356 4.16 -8.97 15.51
N GLU A 357 4.45 -8.93 14.20
CA GLU A 357 3.52 -9.45 13.21
C GLU A 357 3.38 -10.98 13.28
N LYS A 358 4.49 -11.72 13.29
CA LYS A 358 4.42 -13.19 13.32
C LYS A 358 3.63 -13.76 14.51
N PRO A 359 3.81 -13.28 15.76
CA PRO A 359 3.02 -13.80 16.89
C PRO A 359 1.60 -13.23 16.97
N LEU A 360 1.37 -11.94 16.64
CA LEU A 360 0.09 -11.29 16.90
C LEU A 360 -0.91 -11.44 15.74
N THR A 361 -0.45 -11.44 14.48
CA THR A 361 -1.33 -11.53 13.31
C THR A 361 -2.24 -12.79 13.34
N PRO A 362 -1.74 -14.01 13.61
CA PRO A 362 -2.58 -15.19 13.68
C PRO A 362 -3.59 -15.14 14.83
N LYS A 363 -3.15 -14.63 16.00
CA LYS A 363 -4.00 -14.50 17.19
C LYS A 363 -5.15 -13.52 16.93
N LEU A 364 -4.84 -12.34 16.42
CA LEU A 364 -5.84 -11.32 16.11
C LEU A 364 -6.80 -11.80 15.03
N ARG A 365 -6.29 -12.45 13.98
CA ARG A 365 -7.12 -13.03 12.93
C ARG A 365 -8.12 -14.06 13.48
N SER A 366 -7.67 -14.94 14.37
CA SER A 366 -8.55 -15.95 14.98
C SER A 366 -9.60 -15.32 15.91
N ALA A 367 -9.23 -14.28 16.67
CA ALA A 367 -10.15 -13.54 17.52
C ALA A 367 -11.23 -12.83 16.69
N LEU A 368 -10.84 -12.09 15.64
CA LEU A 368 -11.77 -11.41 14.74
C LEU A 368 -12.68 -12.39 13.95
N ALA A 369 -12.18 -13.58 13.63
CA ALA A 369 -12.97 -14.59 12.96
C ALA A 369 -14.01 -15.24 13.90
N LYS A 370 -13.75 -15.32 15.21
CA LYS A 370 -14.65 -15.87 16.23
C LYS A 370 -15.66 -14.88 16.79
N ALA A 371 -15.35 -13.57 16.80
CA ALA A 371 -16.27 -12.53 17.26
C ALA A 371 -17.62 -12.66 16.52
N ARG A 372 -18.75 -12.74 17.25
CA ARG A 372 -20.11 -12.92 16.73
C ARG A 372 -20.63 -11.68 16.02
#